data_3d76b4008330e4d46bf63f288258ca29
#
_entry.id   3d76b4008330e4d46bf63f288258ca29
#
_cell.length_a   1.000
_cell.length_b   1.000
_cell.length_c   1.000
_cell.angle_alpha   90.00
_cell.angle_beta   90.00
_cell.angle_gamma   90.00
#
_symmetry.space_group_name_H-M   'P 1'
#
loop_
_entity.id
_entity.type
_entity.pdbx_description
1 polymer ?
#
loop_
_entity_poly.entity_id
_entity_poly.type
_entity_poly.pdbx_seq_one_letter_code
_entity_poly.pdbx_strand_id
1 'polypeptide(L)'
;MRLVSYPFIPMPDDFDIENFTKEVFFMFSGEKVFVDLRCDNSLMKTMVDRFGEDVTTLAYDMTSFRVQTEVSASPTFFGWVFGFNGKVQILAPESLKEQYRQMLTKATEDMKENE
;
A
#
# COMPACT_ATOMS: atom_id res chain seq x y z
N MET A 1 -17.87 -1.96 26.13
CA MET A 1 -17.09 -2.11 26.13
C MET A 1 -16.82 -2.04 26.06
N ARG A 2 -16.81 -2.11 26.12
CA ARG A 2 -16.06 -2.06 26.32
C ARG A 2 -15.77 -2.22 25.78
N LEU A 3 -15.71 -2.31 25.74
CA LEU A 3 -14.92 -2.44 25.55
C LEU A 3 -14.80 -2.92 25.40
N VAL A 4 -14.95 -3.13 25.57
CA VAL A 4 -14.28 -3.50 25.67
C VAL A 4 -14.16 -3.99 25.57
N SER A 5 -14.54 -4.31 25.45
CA SER A 5 -14.00 -4.90 25.65
C SER A 5 -13.32 -5.36 25.32
N TYR A 6 -13.49 -5.05 25.06
CA TYR A 6 -12.35 -5.86 24.74
C TYR A 6 -11.29 -5.68 25.79
N PRO A 7 -10.33 -6.59 25.85
CA PRO A 7 -9.38 -6.43 26.92
C PRO A 7 -8.61 -5.13 26.79
N PHE A 8 -8.47 -4.47 27.89
CA PHE A 8 -7.71 -3.24 27.93
C PHE A 8 -6.23 -3.55 28.01
N ILE A 9 -5.46 -2.96 27.11
CA ILE A 9 -4.02 -3.14 27.08
C ILE A 9 -3.35 -1.87 27.58
N PRO A 10 -2.63 -1.93 28.71
CA PRO A 10 -1.94 -0.73 29.20
C PRO A 10 -0.90 -0.27 28.20
N MET A 11 -0.76 1.03 28.07
CA MET A 11 0.22 1.60 27.15
C MET A 11 1.45 2.05 27.90
N PRO A 12 2.63 1.94 27.27
CA PRO A 12 3.83 2.47 27.89
C PRO A 12 3.73 3.98 28.08
N ASP A 13 4.44 4.48 29.06
CA ASP A 13 4.42 5.91 29.36
C ASP A 13 4.92 6.77 28.20
N ASP A 14 5.85 6.22 27.43
CA ASP A 14 6.41 6.93 26.30
C ASP A 14 5.64 6.71 25.00
N PHE A 15 4.50 6.06 25.09
CA PHE A 15 3.72 5.77 23.90
C PHE A 15 2.98 7.03 23.44
N ASP A 16 3.14 7.40 22.17
CA ASP A 16 2.44 8.52 21.57
C ASP A 16 1.16 8.01 20.92
N ILE A 17 0.08 8.06 21.67
CA ILE A 17 -1.19 7.50 21.22
C ILE A 17 -1.74 8.29 20.02
N GLU A 18 -1.52 9.60 20.02
CA GLU A 18 -2.00 10.41 18.92
C GLU A 18 -1.31 10.05 17.62
N ASN A 19 0.00 9.91 17.68
CA ASN A 19 0.79 9.54 16.51
C ASN A 19 0.46 8.13 16.05
N PHE A 20 0.31 7.21 17.00
CA PHE A 20 -0.06 5.83 16.69
C PHE A 20 -1.42 5.78 16.01
N THR A 21 -2.38 6.56 16.51
CA THR A 21 -3.72 6.59 15.94
C THR A 21 -3.70 7.10 14.52
N LYS A 22 -2.90 8.12 14.24
CA LYS A 22 -2.79 8.64 12.88
C LYS A 22 -2.21 7.59 11.94
N GLU A 23 -1.18 6.88 12.37
CA GLU A 23 -0.57 5.87 11.52
C GLU A 23 -1.53 4.73 11.23
N VAL A 24 -2.22 4.25 12.27
CA VAL A 24 -3.18 3.16 12.10
C VAL A 24 -4.31 3.61 11.18
N PHE A 25 -4.84 4.80 11.42
CA PHE A 25 -5.92 5.32 10.60
C PHE A 25 -5.50 5.41 9.14
N PHE A 26 -4.31 5.96 8.89
CA PHE A 26 -3.81 6.13 7.54
C PHE A 26 -3.64 4.78 6.84
N MET A 27 -3.12 3.79 7.56
CA MET A 27 -2.85 2.49 6.97
C MET A 27 -4.12 1.68 6.71
N PHE A 28 -5.15 1.84 7.51
CA PHE A 28 -6.32 0.98 7.44
C PHE A 28 -7.59 1.69 6.99
N SER A 29 -7.61 2.99 6.99
CA SER A 29 -8.82 3.72 6.61
C SER A 29 -9.10 3.66 5.13
N GLY A 30 -8.06 3.39 4.35
CA GLY A 30 -8.23 3.39 2.91
C GLY A 30 -8.37 4.78 2.34
N GLU A 31 -7.63 5.75 2.89
CA GLU A 31 -7.66 7.09 2.35
C GLU A 31 -7.34 7.06 0.87
N LYS A 32 -8.15 7.78 0.09
CA LYS A 32 -8.02 7.75 -1.36
C LYS A 32 -6.84 8.58 -1.83
N VAL A 33 -6.05 8.00 -2.71
CA VAL A 33 -4.84 8.62 -3.23
C VAL A 33 -4.77 8.34 -4.72
N PHE A 34 -4.41 9.37 -5.48
CA PHE A 34 -4.20 9.21 -6.91
C PHE A 34 -2.79 8.67 -7.12
N VAL A 35 -2.68 7.51 -7.75
CA VAL A 35 -1.39 6.84 -7.89
C VAL A 35 -1.01 6.69 -9.35
N ASP A 36 0.29 6.55 -9.56
CA ASP A 36 0.88 6.29 -10.86
C ASP A 36 1.66 4.99 -10.72
N LEU A 37 1.24 3.97 -11.43
CA LEU A 37 1.85 2.65 -11.34
C LEU A 37 2.53 2.30 -12.65
N ARG A 38 3.71 1.68 -12.55
CA ARG A 38 4.37 1.09 -13.71
C ARG A 38 4.04 -0.40 -13.71
N CYS A 39 3.51 -0.89 -14.82
CA CYS A 39 3.06 -2.26 -14.92
C CYS A 39 3.68 -2.95 -16.11
N ASP A 40 4.08 -4.20 -15.93
CA ASP A 40 4.53 -5.01 -17.04
C ASP A 40 3.42 -5.13 -18.09
N ASN A 41 3.79 -5.13 -19.37
CA ASN A 41 2.79 -5.18 -20.44
C ASN A 41 1.86 -6.38 -20.35
N SER A 42 2.33 -7.48 -19.79
CA SER A 42 1.50 -8.68 -19.62
C SER A 42 0.31 -8.45 -18.70
N LEU A 43 0.31 -7.36 -17.95
CA LEU A 43 -0.72 -7.09 -16.95
C LEU A 43 -1.80 -6.14 -17.45
N MET A 44 -1.81 -5.81 -18.73
CA MET A 44 -2.80 -4.85 -19.25
C MET A 44 -4.24 -5.30 -18.94
N LYS A 45 -4.55 -6.54 -19.23
CA LYS A 45 -5.91 -7.04 -18.95
C LYS A 45 -6.20 -7.04 -17.46
N THR A 46 -5.22 -7.41 -16.66
CA THR A 46 -5.37 -7.42 -15.20
C THR A 46 -5.70 -6.03 -14.67
N MET A 47 -5.03 -5.02 -15.20
CA MET A 47 -5.25 -3.65 -14.75
C MET A 47 -6.61 -3.13 -15.20
N VAL A 48 -7.02 -3.45 -16.43
CA VAL A 48 -8.34 -3.05 -16.92
C VAL A 48 -9.43 -3.75 -16.09
N ASP A 49 -9.25 -5.02 -15.79
CA ASP A 49 -10.21 -5.76 -14.96
C ASP A 49 -10.30 -5.18 -13.56
N ARG A 50 -9.19 -4.73 -13.00
CA ARG A 50 -9.14 -4.22 -11.63
C ARG A 50 -9.70 -2.80 -11.51
N PHE A 51 -9.37 -1.94 -12.48
CA PHE A 51 -9.67 -0.51 -12.37
C PHE A 51 -10.74 -0.04 -13.35
N GLY A 52 -11.16 -0.89 -14.27
CA GLY A 52 -12.19 -0.51 -15.25
C GLY A 52 -11.60 -0.15 -16.59
N GLU A 53 -12.43 -0.23 -17.61
CA GLU A 53 -12.00 0.06 -18.98
C GLU A 53 -11.63 1.52 -19.18
N ASP A 54 -12.13 2.39 -18.32
CA ASP A 54 -11.87 3.82 -18.42
C ASP A 54 -10.57 4.24 -17.74
N VAL A 55 -9.84 3.29 -17.15
CA VAL A 55 -8.62 3.64 -16.44
C VAL A 55 -7.61 4.25 -17.42
N THR A 56 -6.91 5.29 -16.94
CA THR A 56 -5.91 5.96 -17.76
C THR A 56 -4.67 5.09 -17.86
N THR A 57 -4.28 4.74 -19.08
CA THR A 57 -3.05 3.99 -19.33
C THR A 57 -2.18 4.76 -20.29
N LEU A 58 -0.88 4.73 -20.07
CA LEU A 58 0.10 5.44 -20.87
C LEU A 58 1.29 4.52 -21.14
N ALA A 59 1.87 4.63 -22.32
CA ALA A 59 3.08 3.87 -22.60
C ALA A 59 4.20 4.37 -21.69
N TYR A 60 5.00 3.46 -21.19
CA TYR A 60 6.14 3.82 -20.36
C TYR A 60 7.45 3.49 -21.10
N ASP A 61 7.61 2.23 -21.46
CA ASP A 61 8.75 1.80 -22.28
C ASP A 61 8.31 0.58 -23.08
N MET A 62 9.27 -0.13 -23.68
CA MET A 62 8.93 -1.24 -24.56
C MET A 62 8.29 -2.42 -23.86
N THR A 63 8.52 -2.54 -22.55
CA THR A 63 8.03 -3.70 -21.80
C THR A 63 7.00 -3.35 -20.75
N SER A 64 6.69 -2.06 -20.57
CA SER A 64 5.79 -1.66 -19.50
C SER A 64 4.93 -0.47 -19.89
N PHE A 65 3.86 -0.28 -19.14
CA PHE A 65 2.96 0.85 -19.31
C PHE A 65 2.65 1.44 -17.94
N ARG A 66 2.04 2.62 -17.93
CA ARG A 66 1.67 3.29 -16.69
C ARG A 66 0.17 3.28 -16.53
N VAL A 67 -0.27 3.13 -15.29
CA VAL A 67 -1.68 3.24 -14.93
C VAL A 67 -1.81 4.38 -13.94
N GLN A 68 -2.73 5.30 -14.23
CA GLN A 68 -3.02 6.42 -13.33
C GLN A 68 -4.44 6.28 -12.85
N THR A 69 -4.61 6.11 -11.56
CA THR A 69 -5.93 5.89 -11.01
C THR A 69 -5.94 6.21 -9.53
N GLU A 70 -7.13 6.25 -8.96
CA GLU A 70 -7.31 6.48 -7.53
C GLU A 70 -7.46 5.15 -6.82
N VAL A 71 -6.73 4.99 -5.73
CA VAL A 71 -6.79 3.76 -4.93
C VAL A 71 -6.92 4.11 -3.47
N SER A 72 -7.31 3.12 -2.68
CA SER A 72 -7.30 3.24 -1.22
C SER A 72 -5.91 2.86 -0.73
N ALA A 73 -5.22 3.80 -0.09
CA ALA A 73 -3.88 3.55 0.43
C ALA A 73 -4.00 2.72 1.70
N SER A 74 -3.89 1.42 1.55
CA SER A 74 -4.11 0.48 2.63
C SER A 74 -3.15 -0.69 2.51
N PRO A 75 -2.97 -1.46 3.59
CA PRO A 75 -2.15 -2.67 3.51
C PRO A 75 -2.64 -3.63 2.44
N THR A 76 -3.95 -3.68 2.20
CA THR A 76 -4.50 -4.53 1.15
C THR A 76 -3.97 -4.11 -0.23
N PHE A 77 -3.94 -2.81 -0.48
CA PHE A 77 -3.39 -2.31 -1.73
C PHE A 77 -1.91 -2.65 -1.87
N PHE A 78 -1.14 -2.43 -0.81
CA PHE A 78 0.28 -2.74 -0.85
C PHE A 78 0.53 -4.23 -1.05
N GLY A 79 -0.28 -5.07 -0.41
CA GLY A 79 -0.17 -6.52 -0.60
C GLY A 79 -0.49 -6.93 -2.03
N TRP A 80 -1.47 -6.25 -2.62
CA TRP A 80 -1.84 -6.50 -4.01
C TRP A 80 -0.66 -6.17 -4.94
N VAL A 81 -0.03 -5.00 -4.72
CA VAL A 81 1.14 -4.61 -5.51
C VAL A 81 2.28 -5.61 -5.34
N PHE A 82 2.54 -5.99 -4.10
CA PHE A 82 3.62 -6.92 -3.80
C PHE A 82 3.41 -8.27 -4.45
N GLY A 83 2.15 -8.68 -4.57
CA GLY A 83 1.82 -9.99 -5.14
C GLY A 83 2.21 -10.18 -6.59
N PHE A 84 2.51 -9.09 -7.30
CA PHE A 84 2.93 -9.18 -8.70
C PHE A 84 4.43 -9.41 -8.86
N ASN A 85 5.14 -9.58 -7.76
CA ASN A 85 6.55 -9.98 -7.79
C ASN A 85 7.41 -9.02 -8.60
N GLY A 86 7.21 -7.74 -8.39
CA GLY A 86 8.00 -6.71 -9.04
C GLY A 86 7.47 -6.23 -10.38
N LYS A 87 6.41 -6.86 -10.90
CA LYS A 87 5.85 -6.44 -12.17
C LYS A 87 4.97 -5.19 -12.07
N VAL A 88 4.61 -4.81 -10.86
CA VAL A 88 3.89 -3.57 -10.60
C VAL A 88 4.73 -2.76 -9.62
N GLN A 89 4.98 -1.50 -9.99
CA GLN A 89 5.77 -0.61 -9.17
C GLN A 89 5.04 0.71 -8.98
N ILE A 90 5.13 1.27 -7.79
CA ILE A 90 4.51 2.55 -7.50
C ILE A 90 5.49 3.64 -7.92
N LEU A 91 5.08 4.48 -8.89
CA LEU A 91 5.92 5.57 -9.35
C LEU A 91 5.66 6.86 -8.57
N ALA A 92 4.42 7.10 -8.18
CA ALA A 92 4.03 8.31 -7.49
C ALA A 92 2.72 8.06 -6.76
N PRO A 93 2.41 8.81 -5.72
CA PRO A 93 3.22 9.88 -5.15
C PRO A 93 4.36 9.34 -4.29
N GLU A 94 5.32 10.19 -4.03
CA GLU A 94 6.50 9.77 -3.27
C GLU A 94 6.15 9.29 -1.88
N SER A 95 5.15 9.92 -1.25
CA SER A 95 4.73 9.51 0.09
C SER A 95 4.21 8.08 0.10
N LEU A 96 3.51 7.67 -0.94
CA LEU A 96 2.99 6.31 -1.02
C LEU A 96 4.11 5.31 -1.24
N LYS A 97 5.08 5.68 -2.09
CA LYS A 97 6.26 4.84 -2.29
C LYS A 97 6.99 4.62 -0.99
N GLU A 98 7.13 5.68 -0.21
CA GLU A 98 7.86 5.59 1.06
C GLU A 98 7.13 4.70 2.05
N GLN A 99 5.81 4.79 2.12
CA GLN A 99 5.04 3.93 2.99
C GLN A 99 5.20 2.47 2.62
N TYR A 100 5.17 2.19 1.32
CA TYR A 100 5.34 0.82 0.84
C TYR A 100 6.73 0.32 1.20
N ARG A 101 7.74 1.14 1.00
CA ARG A 101 9.12 0.77 1.32
C ARG A 101 9.28 0.49 2.80
N GLN A 102 8.69 1.33 3.65
CA GLN A 102 8.76 1.12 5.10
C GLN A 102 8.08 -0.17 5.52
N MET A 103 6.96 -0.49 4.89
CA MET A 103 6.27 -1.73 5.19
C MET A 103 7.12 -2.94 4.84
N LEU A 104 7.78 -2.89 3.69
CA LEU A 104 8.65 -3.98 3.27
C LEU A 104 9.87 -4.12 4.17
N THR A 105 10.44 -2.99 4.56
CA THR A 105 11.60 -2.99 5.45
C THR A 105 11.24 -3.61 6.80
N LYS A 106 10.10 -3.20 7.34
CA LYS A 106 9.66 -3.74 8.62
C LYS A 106 9.41 -5.23 8.54
N ALA A 107 8.79 -5.69 7.47
CA ALA A 107 8.55 -7.12 7.30
C ALA A 107 9.85 -7.89 7.25
N THR A 108 10.86 -7.34 6.57
CA THR A 108 12.16 -7.97 6.48
C THR A 108 12.83 -8.05 7.85
N GLU A 109 12.76 -6.98 8.63
CA GLU A 109 13.35 -6.93 9.96
C GLU A 109 12.66 -7.91 10.90
N ASP A 110 11.34 -7.99 10.81
CA ASP A 110 10.58 -8.93 11.64
C ASP A 110 11.00 -10.37 11.33
N MET A 111 11.25 -10.67 10.07
CA MET A 111 11.69 -12.00 9.70
C MET A 111 13.07 -12.32 10.27
N LYS A 112 13.96 -11.32 10.27
CA LYS A 112 15.30 -11.52 10.82
C LYS A 112 15.27 -11.80 12.31
N GLU A 113 14.37 -11.13 13.03
CA GLU A 113 14.28 -11.32 14.48
C GLU A 113 13.78 -12.71 14.83
N ASN A 114 13.05 -13.34 13.94
CA ASN A 114 12.48 -14.67 14.19
C ASN A 114 13.39 -15.81 13.72
N GLU A 115 14.52 -15.48 13.16
CA GLU A 115 15.52 -16.46 12.82
C GLU A 115 16.44 -16.72 14.01
#